data_a100051751238173f81b9a77c46a6a8c
#
_entry.id   a100051751238173f81b9a77c46a6a8c
#
_cell.length_a   1.000
_cell.length_b   1.000
_cell.length_c   1.000
_cell.angle_alpha   90.00
_cell.angle_beta   90.00
_cell.angle_gamma   90.00
#
_symmetry.space_group_name_H-M   'P 1'
#
loop_
_entity.id
_entity.type
_entity.pdbx_description
1 polymer ?
#
loop_
_entity_poly.entity_id
_entity_poly.type
_entity_poly.pdbx_seq_one_letter_code
_entity_poly.pdbx_strand_id
1 'polypeptide(L)'
;MEDDGGQDDKLIAMPIEKVDPFQAEIQDLQDLPMRHRERIWHFFEHYKALEEGKWAKIGGWGDKAEAQRILMEAIDRYAAGKPAEKKPSEKTAATA
;
A
#
# COMPACT_ATOMS: atom_id res chain seq x y z
N MET A 1 -2.15 -7.43 0.48
CA MET A 1 -3.62 -7.66 0.48
C MET A 1 -4.03 -8.32 -0.82
N GLU A 2 -5.25 -8.80 -0.90
CA GLU A 2 -5.74 -9.55 -2.05
C GLU A 2 -7.14 -9.06 -2.42
N ASP A 3 -7.45 -9.02 -3.70
CA ASP A 3 -8.78 -8.66 -4.17
C ASP A 3 -9.16 -9.50 -5.40
N ASP A 4 -10.29 -9.18 -6.02
CA ASP A 4 -10.80 -9.90 -7.20
C ASP A 4 -9.84 -9.87 -8.39
N GLY A 5 -8.90 -8.94 -8.41
CA GLY A 5 -7.85 -8.87 -9.42
C GLY A 5 -6.56 -9.61 -9.06
N GLY A 6 -6.45 -10.17 -7.85
CA GLY A 6 -5.28 -10.89 -7.38
C GLY A 6 -4.55 -10.19 -6.25
N GLN A 7 -3.26 -10.47 -6.13
CA GLN A 7 -2.42 -9.86 -5.12
C GLN A 7 -2.28 -8.36 -5.36
N ASP A 8 -2.52 -7.57 -4.34
CA ASP A 8 -2.52 -6.12 -4.46
C ASP A 8 -2.00 -5.50 -3.16
N ASP A 9 -0.68 -5.47 -3.03
CA ASP A 9 -0.06 -4.87 -1.86
C ASP A 9 -0.14 -3.36 -1.93
N LYS A 10 -0.55 -2.74 -0.85
CA LYS A 10 -0.68 -1.30 -0.72
C LYS A 10 0.49 -0.75 0.08
N LEU A 11 1.11 0.28 -0.43
CA LEU A 11 2.23 0.92 0.24
C LEU A 11 1.77 2.25 0.85
N ILE A 12 2.25 2.53 2.05
CA ILE A 12 1.96 3.79 2.73
C ILE A 12 3.17 4.69 2.57
N ALA A 13 2.96 5.86 2.00
CA ALA A 13 4.01 6.84 1.80
C ALA A 13 3.91 7.96 2.82
N MET A 14 5.06 8.38 3.32
CA MET A 14 5.15 9.54 4.18
C MET A 14 5.99 10.62 3.48
N PRO A 15 5.62 11.90 3.60
CA PRO A 15 6.43 12.97 3.04
C PRO A 15 7.81 12.99 3.68
N ILE A 16 8.83 13.35 2.91
CA ILE A 16 10.16 13.54 3.46
C ILE A 16 10.17 14.73 4.43
N GLU A 17 11.11 14.73 5.35
CA GLU A 17 11.21 15.76 6.38
C GLU A 17 11.25 17.18 5.79
N LYS A 18 11.91 17.35 4.66
CA LYS A 18 11.99 18.65 3.98
C LYS A 18 10.63 19.19 3.57
N VAL A 19 9.70 18.28 3.22
CA VAL A 19 8.35 18.65 2.79
C VAL A 19 7.42 18.82 3.99
N ASP A 20 7.49 17.90 4.94
CA ASP A 20 6.64 17.91 6.12
C ASP A 20 7.41 17.37 7.33
N PRO A 21 8.06 18.27 8.09
CA PRO A 21 8.85 17.85 9.25
C PRO A 21 8.01 17.23 10.37
N PHE A 22 6.71 17.49 10.40
CA PHE A 22 5.84 16.92 11.43
C PHE A 22 5.66 15.41 11.27
N GLN A 23 5.93 14.87 10.10
CA GLN A 23 5.83 13.43 9.81
C GLN A 23 7.17 12.72 9.89
N ALA A 24 8.24 13.43 10.19
CA ALA A 24 9.60 12.87 10.19
C ALA A 24 9.80 11.75 11.22
N GLU A 25 9.00 11.72 12.27
CA GLU A 25 9.09 10.69 13.31
C GLU A 25 8.53 9.34 12.88
N ILE A 26 7.75 9.31 11.82
CA ILE A 26 7.15 8.08 11.31
C ILE A 26 8.11 7.47 10.30
N GLN A 27 8.93 6.54 10.77
CA GLN A 27 9.95 5.88 9.96
C GLN A 27 9.61 4.42 9.64
N ASP A 28 8.73 3.81 10.39
CA ASP A 28 8.36 2.41 10.21
C ASP A 28 6.92 2.20 10.66
N LEU A 29 6.38 1.03 10.39
CA LEU A 29 5.01 0.67 10.72
C LEU A 29 4.68 0.92 12.18
N GLN A 30 5.57 0.56 13.08
CA GLN A 30 5.33 0.71 14.52
C GLN A 30 5.19 2.17 14.96
N ASP A 31 5.70 3.10 14.17
CA ASP A 31 5.60 4.53 14.46
C ASP A 31 4.26 5.11 14.00
N LEU A 32 3.54 4.40 13.16
CA LEU A 32 2.23 4.82 12.69
C LEU A 32 1.20 4.52 13.78
N PRO A 33 0.47 5.54 14.27
CA PRO A 33 -0.51 5.31 15.33
C PRO A 33 -1.52 4.22 14.99
N MET A 34 -1.87 3.40 15.98
CA MET A 34 -2.81 2.30 15.79
C MET A 34 -4.13 2.76 15.18
N ARG A 35 -4.60 3.93 15.59
CA ARG A 35 -5.83 4.51 15.05
C ARG A 35 -5.77 4.70 13.53
N HIS A 36 -4.63 5.16 13.03
CA HIS A 36 -4.44 5.33 11.59
C HIS A 36 -4.41 3.99 10.87
N ARG A 37 -3.74 3.00 11.45
CA ARG A 37 -3.69 1.65 10.88
C ARG A 37 -5.08 1.03 10.81
N GLU A 38 -5.87 1.19 11.85
CA GLU A 38 -7.23 0.67 11.89
C GLU A 38 -8.13 1.30 10.82
N ARG A 39 -8.00 2.61 10.62
CA ARG A 39 -8.77 3.32 9.59
C ARG A 39 -8.40 2.86 8.19
N ILE A 40 -7.12 2.69 7.93
CA ILE A 40 -6.63 2.22 6.64
C ILE A 40 -7.15 0.81 6.37
N TRP A 41 -7.03 -0.06 7.36
CA TRP A 41 -7.51 -1.43 7.27
C TRP A 41 -9.00 -1.48 6.96
N HIS A 42 -9.77 -0.76 7.75
CA HIS A 42 -11.23 -0.70 7.57
C HIS A 42 -11.61 -0.20 6.18
N PHE A 43 -10.96 0.85 5.73
CA PHE A 43 -11.22 1.40 4.40
C PHE A 43 -10.98 0.36 3.31
N PHE A 44 -9.83 -0.27 3.29
CA PHE A 44 -9.50 -1.21 2.23
C PHE A 44 -10.26 -2.53 2.33
N GLU A 45 -10.74 -2.87 3.50
CA GLU A 45 -11.58 -4.05 3.68
C GLU A 45 -12.98 -3.84 3.09
N HIS A 46 -13.45 -2.62 3.05
CA HIS A 46 -14.83 -2.29 2.71
C HIS A 46 -15.04 -1.46 1.44
N TYR A 47 -13.98 -0.90 0.87
CA TYR A 47 -14.16 0.07 -0.23
C TYR A 47 -14.79 -0.51 -1.49
N LYS A 48 -14.74 -1.82 -1.68
CA LYS A 48 -15.38 -2.51 -2.81
C LYS A 48 -16.68 -3.20 -2.44
N ALA A 49 -17.14 -3.06 -1.20
CA ALA A 49 -18.27 -3.84 -0.70
C ALA A 49 -19.58 -3.60 -1.46
N LEU A 50 -19.75 -2.41 -2.03
CA LEU A 50 -20.97 -2.07 -2.75
C LEU A 50 -20.89 -2.39 -4.25
N GLU A 51 -19.76 -2.85 -4.73
CA GLU A 51 -19.58 -3.22 -6.13
C GLU A 51 -19.85 -4.70 -6.31
N GLU A 52 -20.78 -5.03 -7.20
CA GLU A 52 -21.13 -6.41 -7.47
C GLU A 52 -19.95 -7.19 -8.03
N GLY A 53 -19.68 -8.37 -7.46
CA GLY A 53 -18.61 -9.24 -7.91
C GLY A 53 -17.22 -8.78 -7.48
N LYS A 54 -17.13 -7.70 -6.72
CA LYS A 54 -15.85 -7.16 -6.23
C LYS A 54 -15.67 -7.48 -4.75
N TRP A 55 -14.43 -7.77 -4.39
CA TRP A 55 -14.09 -8.04 -2.99
C TRP A 55 -12.64 -7.65 -2.71
N ALA A 56 -12.31 -7.47 -1.45
CA ALA A 56 -10.96 -7.20 -0.99
C ALA A 56 -10.76 -7.85 0.36
N LYS A 57 -9.58 -8.40 0.58
CA LYS A 57 -9.20 -9.05 1.83
C LYS A 57 -7.81 -8.62 2.23
N ILE A 58 -7.67 -8.16 3.46
CA ILE A 58 -6.38 -7.74 4.01
C ILE A 58 -5.76 -8.91 4.76
N GLY A 59 -4.53 -9.25 4.40
CA GLY A 59 -3.80 -10.33 5.05
C GLY A 59 -3.02 -9.89 6.28
N GLY A 60 -2.60 -8.64 6.32
CA GLY A 60 -1.82 -8.12 7.44
C GLY A 60 -1.02 -6.88 7.07
N TRP A 61 -0.11 -6.53 7.96
CA TRP A 61 0.79 -5.39 7.80
C TRP A 61 2.21 -5.86 7.54
N GLY A 62 2.95 -5.07 6.79
CA GLY A 62 4.39 -5.25 6.62
C GLY A 62 5.14 -4.06 7.17
N ASP A 63 6.40 -4.25 7.46
CA ASP A 63 7.26 -3.18 7.95
C ASP A 63 7.93 -2.41 6.79
N LYS A 64 8.78 -1.46 7.15
CA LYS A 64 9.50 -0.64 6.17
C LYS A 64 10.36 -1.49 5.22
N ALA A 65 11.04 -2.49 5.74
CA ALA A 65 11.90 -3.36 4.92
C ALA A 65 11.06 -4.11 3.89
N GLU A 66 9.90 -4.61 4.27
CA GLU A 66 8.98 -5.29 3.37
C GLU A 66 8.46 -4.34 2.30
N ALA A 67 8.08 -3.12 2.70
CA ALA A 67 7.61 -2.10 1.76
C ALA A 67 8.69 -1.75 0.73
N GLN A 68 9.93 -1.60 1.17
CA GLN A 68 11.05 -1.31 0.27
C GLN A 68 11.31 -2.46 -0.70
N ARG A 69 11.22 -3.70 -0.23
CA ARG A 69 11.36 -4.88 -1.09
C ARG A 69 10.29 -4.89 -2.19
N ILE A 70 9.05 -4.67 -1.82
CA ILE A 70 7.93 -4.64 -2.77
C ILE A 70 8.12 -3.53 -3.80
N LEU A 71 8.53 -2.34 -3.34
CA LEU A 71 8.79 -1.21 -4.22
C LEU A 71 9.90 -1.51 -5.22
N MET A 72 11.01 -2.07 -4.75
CA MET A 72 12.13 -2.38 -5.64
C MET A 72 11.78 -3.47 -6.66
N GLU A 73 11.04 -4.48 -6.26
CA GLU A 73 10.56 -5.50 -7.19
C GLU A 73 9.65 -4.90 -8.26
N ALA A 74 8.80 -3.94 -7.88
CA ALA A 74 7.93 -3.27 -8.84
C ALA A 74 8.72 -2.42 -9.83
N ILE A 75 9.74 -1.72 -9.35
CA ILE A 75 10.63 -0.94 -10.21
C ILE A 75 11.36 -1.86 -11.20
N ASP A 76 11.87 -2.98 -10.73
CA ASP A 76 12.59 -3.94 -11.57
C ASP A 76 11.67 -4.54 -12.64
N ARG A 77 10.44 -4.86 -12.29
CA ARG A 77 9.46 -5.35 -13.28
C ARG A 77 9.18 -4.32 -14.35
N TYR A 78 9.03 -3.08 -13.96
CA TYR A 78 8.79 -1.99 -14.90
C TYR A 78 9.99 -1.80 -15.84
N ALA A 79 11.19 -1.80 -15.29
CA ALA A 79 12.43 -1.65 -16.08
C ALA A 79 12.61 -2.81 -17.06
N ALA A 80 12.15 -4.00 -16.71
CA ALA A 80 12.21 -5.18 -17.58
C ALA A 80 11.11 -5.18 -18.65
N GLY A 81 10.25 -4.16 -18.66
CA GLY A 81 9.17 -4.05 -19.64
C GLY A 81 7.98 -4.98 -19.39
N LYS A 82 7.88 -5.54 -18.20
CA LYS A 82 6.74 -6.39 -17.84
C LYS A 82 5.61 -5.53 -17.28
N PRO A 83 4.42 -5.56 -17.89
CA PRO A 83 3.30 -4.80 -17.36
C PRO A 83 2.82 -5.38 -16.04
N ALA A 84 2.25 -4.52 -15.20
CA ALA A 84 1.56 -4.96 -14.01
C ALA A 84 0.32 -5.77 -14.42
N GLU A 85 -0.03 -6.79 -13.65
CA GLU A 85 -1.22 -7.59 -13.91
C GLU A 85 -2.50 -6.78 -13.70
N LYS A 86 -2.46 -5.84 -12.76
CA LYS A 86 -3.58 -4.96 -12.45
C LYS A 86 -3.58 -3.72 -13.31
N LYS A 87 -4.77 -3.18 -13.55
CA LYS A 87 -4.91 -1.94 -14.29
C LYS A 87 -4.28 -0.78 -13.51
N PRO A 88 -3.70 0.21 -14.22
CA PRO A 88 -3.12 1.38 -13.55
C PRO A 88 -4.08 2.12 -12.62
N SER A 89 -5.36 2.14 -12.93
CA SER A 89 -6.38 2.78 -12.11
C SER A 89 -6.54 2.18 -10.72
N GLU A 90 -5.99 1.01 -10.48
CA GLU A 90 -6.05 0.32 -9.20
C GLU A 90 -4.87 0.67 -8.30
N LYS A 91 -4.02 1.55 -8.74
CA LYS A 91 -2.89 1.98 -7.95
C LYS A 91 -3.32 2.71 -6.70
N THR A 92 -2.56 2.50 -5.65
CA THR A 92 -2.76 3.19 -4.39
C THR A 92 -1.51 3.94 -4.02
N ALA A 93 -1.54 4.62 -2.88
CA ALA A 93 -0.40 5.39 -2.42
C ALA A 93 0.84 4.51 -2.33
N ALA A 94 1.93 4.99 -2.87
CA ALA A 94 3.21 4.33 -2.75
C ALA A 94 3.87 4.73 -1.44
N THR A 95 4.76 3.90 -0.97
CA THR A 95 5.52 4.18 0.23
C THR A 95 6.76 4.98 -0.08
N ALA A 96 7.02 5.93 0.74
CA ALA A 96 8.28 6.66 0.69
C ALA A 96 9.33 5.98 1.56
#